data_9c57f7d30c9e80be787ca4ecd1454baa
#
_entry.id   9c57f7d30c9e80be787ca4ecd1454baa
#
_cell.length_a   1.000
_cell.length_b   1.000
_cell.length_c   1.000
_cell.angle_alpha   90.00
_cell.angle_beta   90.00
_cell.angle_gamma   90.00
#
_symmetry.space_group_name_H-M   'P 1'
#
loop_
_entity.id
_entity.type
_entity.pdbx_description
1 polymer ?
#
loop_
_entity_poly.entity_id
_entity_poly.type
_entity_poly.pdbx_seq_one_letter_code
_entity_poly.pdbx_strand_id
1 'polypeptide(L)'
;MLLAGILQAQNIKYSIPDRDDTKEMNFEIIGKVSGNYSIYKNNRNSHNICIYDTEMELKNRIRMEFLPERITNVDFVAYGDFYYMIYQYQKKNILHCEMIKLNGEGKLMTEAVELDTTQISGSSENKIYSVINSDDKKKILVFKVKRQHEKGYQITSLLYDNQMSLIKRSVFTLQVNNKDGLFTDFLLDNDGDFVVGLCSRSGNREYINKFELLFKKAEEDRPVLIPVNLEDKTLDEVKIKFDNYNKRIITTSLYYKLKKNNIDGIYSMIWDKKNETILKETSFQFNDSIRLDAKGESGSIKAAFNDHFIKQVIPLQDGGYAVTTELYYSSSKSNVWNRYDYLYGNNMFSPYNYGYYSPFNRFNYMGYYDPFNRFNMGNQVRYSCGNIMVFFFEADGSLRWQNTIRKSQFDDNTDSYLSYQSFNTGTDLRFLFNQKEKREFLLNSVSVDSDGKIKRQPTLKNLNRDYEFMPKHGKQVGLRQVILPCMYKNYICFAKLDF
;
A
#
# COMPACT_ATOMS: atom_id res chain seq x y z
N MET A 1 -17.13 -15.57 41.99
CA MET A 1 -15.76 -15.60 41.46
C MET A 1 -15.68 -14.55 40.40
N LEU A 2 -15.17 -13.35 40.75
CA LEU A 2 -15.02 -12.22 39.83
C LEU A 2 -13.77 -12.50 38.96
N LEU A 3 -13.97 -12.81 37.69
CA LEU A 3 -12.91 -12.82 36.70
C LEU A 3 -12.52 -11.35 36.46
N ALA A 4 -11.44 -10.92 37.11
CA ALA A 4 -10.76 -9.68 36.78
C ALA A 4 -10.16 -9.85 35.38
N GLY A 5 -10.86 -9.31 34.37
CA GLY A 5 -10.30 -9.16 33.04
C GLY A 5 -9.01 -8.32 33.16
N ILE A 6 -7.88 -8.94 32.83
CA ILE A 6 -6.60 -8.23 32.72
C ILE A 6 -6.79 -7.23 31.60
N LEU A 7 -7.02 -5.97 31.96
CA LEU A 7 -6.89 -4.82 31.06
C LEU A 7 -5.39 -4.79 30.70
N GLN A 8 -5.02 -5.39 29.56
CA GLN A 8 -3.71 -5.15 28.97
C GLN A 8 -3.66 -3.66 28.59
N ALA A 9 -2.95 -2.89 29.40
CA ALA A 9 -2.65 -1.52 29.09
C ALA A 9 -1.81 -1.52 27.80
N GLN A 10 -2.29 -0.86 26.77
CA GLN A 10 -1.55 -0.67 25.53
C GLN A 10 -0.26 0.09 25.88
N ASN A 11 0.87 -0.50 25.53
CA ASN A 11 2.18 0.09 25.84
C ASN A 11 2.74 0.79 24.59
N ILE A 12 3.06 2.07 24.72
CA ILE A 12 3.68 2.87 23.65
C ILE A 12 5.10 3.20 24.07
N LYS A 13 6.05 2.85 23.20
CA LYS A 13 7.46 3.20 23.34
C LYS A 13 7.89 4.10 22.19
N TYR A 14 8.57 5.18 22.47
CA TYR A 14 8.99 6.18 21.48
C TYR A 14 10.49 6.15 21.27
N SER A 15 10.93 6.26 20.03
CA SER A 15 12.33 6.57 19.75
C SER A 15 12.61 8.04 20.05
N ILE A 16 13.83 8.31 20.48
CA ILE A 16 14.32 9.69 20.61
C ILE A 16 14.82 10.13 19.23
N PRO A 17 14.30 11.24 18.67
CA PRO A 17 14.75 11.74 17.38
C PRO A 17 16.16 12.33 17.50
N ASP A 18 16.95 12.14 16.45
CA ASP A 18 18.26 12.75 16.29
C ASP A 18 18.18 14.04 15.47
N ARG A 19 19.27 14.81 15.42
CA ARG A 19 19.33 16.07 14.65
C ARG A 19 19.07 15.89 13.15
N ASP A 20 19.43 14.74 12.61
CA ASP A 20 19.21 14.40 11.19
C ASP A 20 17.79 13.92 10.89
N ASP A 21 16.99 13.63 11.91
CA ASP A 21 15.62 13.14 11.77
C ASP A 21 14.61 14.28 11.50
N THR A 22 14.99 15.22 10.65
CA THR A 22 14.16 16.37 10.29
C THR A 22 12.95 15.95 9.46
N LYS A 23 11.96 16.85 9.34
CA LYS A 23 10.77 16.62 8.50
C LYS A 23 11.08 16.36 7.02
N GLU A 24 12.29 16.68 6.54
CA GLU A 24 12.75 16.44 5.18
C GLU A 24 13.35 15.03 4.99
N MET A 25 13.49 14.27 6.09
CA MET A 25 14.02 12.92 6.07
C MET A 25 13.03 11.95 5.43
N ASN A 26 13.49 11.14 4.49
CA ASN A 26 12.77 9.98 4.01
C ASN A 26 13.12 8.77 4.88
N PHE A 27 12.16 7.86 5.07
CA PHE A 27 12.39 6.66 5.87
C PHE A 27 11.60 5.47 5.35
N GLU A 28 12.06 4.27 5.71
CA GLU A 28 11.31 3.03 5.56
C GLU A 28 11.47 2.16 6.81
N ILE A 29 10.36 1.72 7.38
CA ILE A 29 10.35 0.74 8.46
C ILE A 29 10.63 -0.63 7.83
N ILE A 30 11.85 -1.14 7.95
CA ILE A 30 12.25 -2.43 7.38
C ILE A 30 11.48 -3.56 8.07
N GLY A 31 11.49 -3.58 9.41
CA GLY A 31 10.77 -4.57 10.21
C GLY A 31 11.54 -5.00 11.47
N LYS A 32 11.07 -6.10 12.06
CA LYS A 32 11.75 -6.73 13.21
C LYS A 32 12.74 -7.79 12.69
N VAL A 33 14.03 -7.58 12.95
CA VAL A 33 15.12 -8.45 12.50
C VAL A 33 16.03 -8.75 13.70
N SER A 34 16.31 -10.01 13.96
CA SER A 34 17.10 -10.48 15.13
C SER A 34 16.63 -9.86 16.47
N GLY A 35 15.30 -9.72 16.62
CA GLY A 35 14.68 -9.16 17.83
C GLY A 35 14.66 -7.64 17.93
N ASN A 36 15.38 -6.93 17.07
CA ASN A 36 15.43 -5.46 17.01
C ASN A 36 14.60 -4.91 15.85
N TYR A 37 14.31 -3.62 15.87
CA TYR A 37 13.59 -2.93 14.79
C TYR A 37 14.57 -2.15 13.93
N SER A 38 14.59 -2.49 12.63
CA SER A 38 15.45 -1.81 11.66
C SER A 38 14.64 -0.79 10.88
N ILE A 39 15.14 0.44 10.82
CA ILE A 39 14.53 1.54 10.08
C ILE A 39 15.60 2.18 9.19
N TYR A 40 15.32 2.21 7.91
CA TYR A 40 16.13 2.95 6.95
C TYR A 40 15.75 4.42 7.02
N LYS A 41 16.76 5.29 7.01
CA LYS A 41 16.62 6.74 7.02
C LYS A 41 17.50 7.35 5.94
N ASN A 42 16.95 8.22 5.15
CA ASN A 42 17.65 8.95 4.12
C ASN A 42 17.42 10.45 4.30
N ASN A 43 18.48 11.17 4.58
CA ASN A 43 18.49 12.62 4.60
C ASN A 43 19.45 13.11 3.49
N ARG A 44 18.88 13.64 2.39
CA ARG A 44 19.61 14.00 1.17
C ARG A 44 20.44 12.83 0.61
N ASN A 45 21.75 12.87 0.72
CA ASN A 45 22.67 11.81 0.25
C ASN A 45 23.21 10.92 1.40
N SER A 46 22.63 11.03 2.59
CA SER A 46 23.05 10.23 3.74
C SER A 46 22.08 9.10 3.97
N HIS A 47 22.49 7.89 3.62
CA HIS A 47 21.72 6.66 3.76
C HIS A 47 22.13 5.93 5.02
N ASN A 48 21.21 5.73 5.95
CA ASN A 48 21.50 5.12 7.25
C ASN A 48 20.50 4.00 7.57
N ILE A 49 20.97 2.92 8.18
CA ILE A 49 20.15 1.95 8.88
C ILE A 49 20.24 2.22 10.38
N CYS A 50 19.09 2.52 10.98
CA CYS A 50 18.98 2.72 12.43
C CYS A 50 18.34 1.49 13.06
N ILE A 51 18.98 0.94 14.07
CA ILE A 51 18.56 -0.26 14.79
C ILE A 51 18.12 0.13 16.18
N TYR A 52 16.86 -0.18 16.47
CA TYR A 52 16.23 0.10 17.76
C TYR A 52 15.93 -1.20 18.50
N ASP A 53 16.07 -1.19 19.81
CA ASP A 53 15.68 -2.31 20.66
C ASP A 53 14.16 -2.36 20.90
N THR A 54 13.74 -3.25 21.80
CA THR A 54 12.31 -3.43 22.16
C THR A 54 11.74 -2.23 22.92
N GLU A 55 12.57 -1.39 23.51
CA GLU A 55 12.18 -0.15 24.19
C GLU A 55 12.24 1.08 23.27
N MET A 56 12.54 0.86 21.97
CA MET A 56 12.76 1.91 20.97
C MET A 56 13.98 2.81 21.25
N GLU A 57 14.94 2.29 22.00
CA GLU A 57 16.23 2.96 22.17
C GLU A 57 17.14 2.64 20.98
N LEU A 58 17.82 3.67 20.47
CA LEU A 58 18.74 3.53 19.34
C LEU A 58 20.01 2.77 19.79
N LYS A 59 20.15 1.53 19.33
CA LYS A 59 21.34 0.69 19.59
C LYS A 59 22.49 1.02 18.65
N ASN A 60 22.18 1.24 17.38
CA ASN A 60 23.18 1.47 16.37
C ASN A 60 22.63 2.30 15.20
N ARG A 61 23.51 3.10 14.58
CA ARG A 61 23.28 3.80 13.32
C ARG A 61 24.41 3.47 12.37
N ILE A 62 24.10 2.81 11.26
CA ILE A 62 25.07 2.37 10.28
C ILE A 62 24.89 3.20 9.02
N ARG A 63 25.90 3.97 8.67
CA ARG A 63 25.95 4.67 7.41
C ARG A 63 26.29 3.69 6.29
N MET A 64 25.50 3.71 5.22
CA MET A 64 25.67 2.83 4.06
C MET A 64 26.70 3.42 3.09
N GLU A 65 27.99 3.43 3.48
CA GLU A 65 29.08 4.06 2.68
C GLU A 65 29.38 3.33 1.38
N PHE A 66 28.97 2.09 1.25
CA PHE A 66 29.12 1.30 0.02
C PHE A 66 28.14 1.72 -1.09
N LEU A 67 27.10 2.48 -0.76
CA LEU A 67 26.13 2.91 -1.75
C LEU A 67 26.72 3.98 -2.68
N PRO A 68 26.39 3.93 -3.99
CA PRO A 68 26.73 4.99 -4.92
C PRO A 68 26.13 6.35 -4.50
N GLU A 69 26.79 7.44 -4.95
CA GLU A 69 26.36 8.81 -4.58
C GLU A 69 24.91 9.15 -4.96
N ARG A 70 24.43 8.57 -6.06
CA ARG A 70 23.07 8.82 -6.56
C ARG A 70 22.26 7.52 -6.62
N ILE A 71 21.53 7.27 -5.56
CA ILE A 71 20.56 6.19 -5.49
C ILE A 71 19.22 6.72 -6.01
N THR A 72 18.64 6.02 -6.98
CA THR A 72 17.30 6.34 -7.52
C THR A 72 16.21 5.75 -6.63
N ASN A 73 16.42 4.55 -6.10
CA ASN A 73 15.46 3.85 -5.24
C ASN A 73 16.13 2.76 -4.40
N VAL A 74 15.49 2.45 -3.26
CA VAL A 74 15.84 1.35 -2.38
C VAL A 74 14.56 0.61 -1.99
N ASP A 75 14.61 -0.72 -2.03
CA ASP A 75 13.54 -1.61 -1.57
C ASP A 75 14.12 -2.61 -0.55
N PHE A 76 13.32 -3.04 0.44
CA PHE A 76 13.75 -3.98 1.46
C PHE A 76 12.84 -5.21 1.53
N VAL A 77 13.44 -6.38 1.68
CA VAL A 77 12.73 -7.64 1.97
C VAL A 77 13.29 -8.21 3.26
N ALA A 78 12.54 -8.09 4.37
CA ALA A 78 13.00 -8.47 5.70
C ALA A 78 12.56 -9.89 6.08
N TYR A 79 13.48 -10.61 6.72
CA TYR A 79 13.32 -11.93 7.32
C TYR A 79 13.56 -11.85 8.84
N GLY A 80 13.53 -13.00 9.53
CA GLY A 80 13.67 -13.04 10.99
C GLY A 80 15.04 -12.59 11.49
N ASP A 81 16.11 -12.86 10.73
CA ASP A 81 17.51 -12.69 11.13
C ASP A 81 18.35 -11.85 10.16
N PHE A 82 17.85 -11.58 8.98
CA PHE A 82 18.49 -10.77 7.94
C PHE A 82 17.47 -10.03 7.09
N TYR A 83 17.94 -9.15 6.21
CA TYR A 83 17.13 -8.52 5.16
C TYR A 83 17.95 -8.32 3.89
N TYR A 84 17.27 -8.35 2.76
CA TYR A 84 17.82 -7.89 1.50
C TYR A 84 17.51 -6.40 1.32
N MET A 85 18.50 -5.68 0.81
CA MET A 85 18.39 -4.33 0.31
C MET A 85 18.63 -4.36 -1.18
N ILE A 86 17.63 -4.00 -1.97
CA ILE A 86 17.68 -3.94 -3.42
C ILE A 86 17.67 -2.47 -3.79
N TYR A 87 18.69 -2.01 -4.49
CA TYR A 87 18.84 -0.59 -4.81
C TYR A 87 19.14 -0.37 -6.28
N GLN A 88 18.79 0.83 -6.74
CA GLN A 88 18.97 1.23 -8.13
C GLN A 88 19.78 2.53 -8.19
N TYR A 89 20.72 2.56 -9.09
CA TYR A 89 21.53 3.76 -9.33
C TYR A 89 21.91 3.87 -10.80
N GLN A 90 22.15 5.12 -11.24
CA GLN A 90 22.61 5.39 -12.58
C GLN A 90 24.12 5.57 -12.61
N LYS A 91 24.79 4.88 -13.53
CA LYS A 91 26.18 5.10 -13.88
C LYS A 91 26.28 5.32 -15.40
N LYS A 92 26.65 6.53 -15.80
CA LYS A 92 26.56 6.95 -17.23
C LYS A 92 25.14 6.76 -17.76
N ASN A 93 24.98 6.05 -18.87
CA ASN A 93 23.69 5.77 -19.53
C ASN A 93 23.12 4.40 -19.16
N ILE A 94 23.56 3.82 -18.05
CA ILE A 94 23.11 2.51 -17.59
C ILE A 94 22.54 2.71 -16.19
N LEU A 95 21.31 2.23 -15.99
CA LEU A 95 20.71 2.04 -14.67
C LEU A 95 21.01 0.61 -14.21
N HIS A 96 21.64 0.49 -13.07
CA HIS A 96 21.98 -0.76 -12.41
C HIS A 96 20.92 -1.08 -11.35
N CYS A 97 20.54 -2.34 -11.22
CA CYS A 97 19.75 -2.86 -10.12
C CYS A 97 20.62 -3.90 -9.38
N GLU A 98 20.96 -3.60 -8.15
CA GLU A 98 21.83 -4.44 -7.33
C GLU A 98 21.15 -4.83 -6.03
N MET A 99 21.61 -5.92 -5.43
CA MET A 99 21.14 -6.46 -4.17
C MET A 99 22.30 -6.78 -3.25
N ILE A 100 22.09 -6.50 -1.97
CA ILE A 100 22.98 -6.92 -0.88
C ILE A 100 22.17 -7.58 0.23
N LYS A 101 22.83 -8.41 1.01
CA LYS A 101 22.28 -9.04 2.21
C LYS A 101 22.91 -8.41 3.46
N LEU A 102 22.06 -7.99 4.40
CA LEU A 102 22.47 -7.41 5.68
C LEU A 102 21.89 -8.23 6.83
N ASN A 103 22.66 -8.36 7.92
CA ASN A 103 22.19 -9.00 9.14
C ASN A 103 21.35 -8.03 10.00
N GLY A 104 20.82 -8.52 11.12
CA GLY A 104 20.03 -7.71 12.07
C GLY A 104 20.78 -6.57 12.74
N GLU A 105 22.13 -6.56 12.65
CA GLU A 105 22.97 -5.45 13.10
C GLU A 105 23.29 -4.44 11.97
N GLY A 106 22.73 -4.66 10.75
CA GLY A 106 22.96 -3.83 9.58
C GLY A 106 24.34 -3.99 8.93
N LYS A 107 25.06 -5.06 9.27
CA LYS A 107 26.36 -5.39 8.67
C LYS A 107 26.17 -6.18 7.38
N LEU A 108 27.01 -5.93 6.39
CA LEU A 108 27.05 -6.67 5.14
C LEU A 108 27.35 -8.16 5.40
N MET A 109 26.56 -9.03 4.80
CA MET A 109 26.75 -10.48 4.79
C MET A 109 27.29 -10.98 3.45
N THR A 110 27.04 -10.24 2.38
CA THR A 110 27.47 -10.55 1.01
C THR A 110 27.97 -9.29 0.32
N GLU A 111 28.78 -9.48 -0.71
CA GLU A 111 29.04 -8.41 -1.67
C GLU A 111 27.78 -8.06 -2.47
N ALA A 112 27.80 -6.91 -3.14
CA ALA A 112 26.72 -6.51 -4.03
C ALA A 112 26.62 -7.44 -5.24
N VAL A 113 25.40 -7.87 -5.55
CA VAL A 113 25.09 -8.73 -6.70
C VAL A 113 24.24 -7.93 -7.68
N GLU A 114 24.71 -7.77 -8.92
CA GLU A 114 23.94 -7.15 -9.98
C GLU A 114 22.81 -8.10 -10.43
N LEU A 115 21.58 -7.66 -10.32
CA LEU A 115 20.40 -8.43 -10.71
C LEU A 115 20.05 -8.22 -12.19
N ASP A 116 20.10 -6.97 -12.64
CA ASP A 116 19.85 -6.60 -14.04
C ASP A 116 20.32 -5.16 -14.31
N THR A 117 20.42 -4.81 -15.59
CA THR A 117 20.75 -3.46 -16.05
C THR A 117 19.77 -2.97 -17.11
N THR A 118 19.65 -1.66 -17.25
CA THR A 118 18.84 -1.04 -18.30
C THR A 118 19.58 0.14 -18.91
N GLN A 119 19.75 0.10 -20.24
CA GLN A 119 20.23 1.27 -20.96
C GLN A 119 19.16 2.34 -21.00
N ILE A 120 19.52 3.56 -20.63
CA ILE A 120 18.64 4.72 -20.57
C ILE A 120 19.23 5.86 -21.42
N SER A 121 18.34 6.69 -21.98
CA SER A 121 18.74 7.88 -22.73
C SER A 121 18.60 9.10 -21.81
N GLY A 122 19.71 9.52 -21.19
CA GLY A 122 19.74 10.68 -20.31
C GLY A 122 19.69 10.33 -18.83
N SER A 123 19.38 11.32 -17.98
CA SER A 123 19.25 11.12 -16.54
C SER A 123 17.91 10.47 -16.20
N SER A 124 17.96 9.40 -15.42
CA SER A 124 16.75 8.80 -14.86
C SER A 124 16.60 9.27 -13.40
N GLU A 125 15.58 10.07 -13.16
CA GLU A 125 15.17 10.42 -11.80
C GLU A 125 14.14 9.41 -11.27
N ASN A 126 13.68 8.50 -12.11
CA ASN A 126 12.57 7.59 -11.83
C ASN A 126 13.04 6.16 -11.59
N LYS A 127 12.36 5.48 -10.69
CA LYS A 127 12.48 4.04 -10.47
C LYS A 127 12.12 3.27 -11.74
N ILE A 128 12.99 2.39 -12.20
CA ILE A 128 12.76 1.50 -13.35
C ILE A 128 12.38 0.09 -12.89
N TYR A 129 13.08 -0.43 -11.88
CA TYR A 129 12.80 -1.73 -11.33
C TYR A 129 11.86 -1.65 -10.14
N SER A 130 10.89 -2.54 -10.10
CA SER A 130 10.00 -2.74 -8.95
C SER A 130 10.31 -4.08 -8.32
N VAL A 131 10.18 -4.14 -7.00
CA VAL A 131 10.41 -5.34 -6.21
C VAL A 131 9.14 -5.67 -5.45
N ILE A 132 8.66 -6.90 -5.61
CA ILE A 132 7.54 -7.45 -4.84
C ILE A 132 7.93 -8.84 -4.31
N ASN A 133 7.30 -9.26 -3.23
CA ASN A 133 7.51 -10.57 -2.66
C ASN A 133 6.18 -11.29 -2.39
N SER A 134 6.22 -12.62 -2.36
CA SER A 134 5.10 -13.43 -1.90
C SER A 134 4.76 -13.18 -0.43
N ASP A 135 3.53 -13.49 -0.01
CA ASP A 135 3.09 -13.29 1.38
C ASP A 135 3.98 -14.07 2.37
N ASP A 136 4.42 -15.29 2.01
CA ASP A 136 5.34 -16.12 2.80
C ASP A 136 6.82 -15.72 2.65
N LYS A 137 7.11 -14.72 1.81
CA LYS A 137 8.45 -14.21 1.49
C LYS A 137 9.44 -15.22 0.91
N LYS A 138 8.95 -16.39 0.43
CA LYS A 138 9.82 -17.38 -0.20
C LYS A 138 10.13 -17.08 -1.65
N LYS A 139 9.39 -16.17 -2.26
CA LYS A 139 9.60 -15.72 -3.64
C LYS A 139 9.73 -14.20 -3.68
N ILE A 140 10.68 -13.75 -4.49
CA ILE A 140 10.92 -12.32 -4.74
C ILE A 140 10.91 -12.11 -6.25
N LEU A 141 10.14 -11.14 -6.72
CA LEU A 141 10.09 -10.76 -8.13
C LEU A 141 10.66 -9.36 -8.29
N VAL A 142 11.71 -9.25 -9.08
CA VAL A 142 12.24 -7.99 -9.58
C VAL A 142 11.79 -7.84 -11.03
N PHE A 143 11.12 -6.75 -11.35
CA PHE A 143 10.60 -6.57 -12.71
C PHE A 143 10.71 -5.13 -13.18
N LYS A 144 10.72 -4.96 -14.50
CA LYS A 144 10.65 -3.67 -15.18
C LYS A 144 9.63 -3.72 -16.30
N VAL A 145 9.01 -2.58 -16.54
CA VAL A 145 8.05 -2.41 -17.64
C VAL A 145 8.56 -1.31 -18.55
N LYS A 146 8.78 -1.64 -19.81
CA LYS A 146 9.25 -0.72 -20.83
C LYS A 146 8.17 -0.51 -21.88
N ARG A 147 7.80 0.73 -22.12
CA ARG A 147 6.92 1.08 -23.24
C ARG A 147 7.67 0.91 -24.55
N GLN A 148 7.06 0.20 -25.49
CA GLN A 148 7.54 0.09 -26.86
C GLN A 148 6.58 0.86 -27.77
N HIS A 149 7.10 1.83 -28.53
CA HIS A 149 6.29 2.56 -29.51
C HIS A 149 5.57 1.56 -30.44
N GLU A 150 4.25 1.71 -30.59
CA GLU A 150 3.36 0.88 -31.43
C GLU A 150 3.22 -0.59 -31.03
N LYS A 151 4.06 -1.13 -30.15
CA LYS A 151 4.07 -2.54 -29.75
C LYS A 151 3.50 -2.82 -28.36
N GLY A 152 3.05 -1.77 -27.63
CA GLY A 152 2.53 -1.91 -26.28
C GLY A 152 3.65 -1.85 -25.21
N TYR A 153 3.65 -2.80 -24.27
CA TYR A 153 4.58 -2.81 -23.13
C TYR A 153 5.37 -4.11 -23.08
N GLN A 154 6.67 -4.00 -22.92
CA GLN A 154 7.53 -5.14 -22.63
C GLN A 154 7.76 -5.23 -21.12
N ILE A 155 7.44 -6.38 -20.55
CA ILE A 155 7.71 -6.70 -19.15
C ILE A 155 8.88 -7.66 -19.10
N THR A 156 9.89 -7.31 -18.33
CA THR A 156 11.00 -8.20 -17.97
C THR A 156 10.84 -8.52 -16.49
N SER A 157 10.78 -9.79 -16.15
CA SER A 157 10.63 -10.27 -14.78
C SER A 157 11.73 -11.27 -14.43
N LEU A 158 12.28 -11.12 -13.21
CA LEU A 158 13.29 -11.99 -12.62
C LEU A 158 12.73 -12.52 -11.32
N LEU A 159 12.41 -13.80 -11.30
CA LEU A 159 11.89 -14.49 -10.12
C LEU A 159 13.02 -15.14 -9.37
N TYR A 160 13.15 -14.83 -8.10
CA TYR A 160 14.15 -15.37 -7.18
C TYR A 160 13.49 -16.16 -6.05
N ASP A 161 14.23 -17.10 -5.47
CA ASP A 161 13.87 -17.68 -4.17
C ASP A 161 14.32 -16.76 -3.00
N ASN A 162 14.07 -17.20 -1.78
CA ASN A 162 14.46 -16.47 -0.57
C ASN A 162 15.97 -16.54 -0.25
N GLN A 163 16.75 -17.27 -1.04
CA GLN A 163 18.21 -17.26 -1.01
C GLN A 163 18.80 -16.37 -2.12
N MET A 164 17.92 -15.70 -2.89
CA MET A 164 18.25 -14.90 -4.08
C MET A 164 18.90 -15.71 -5.21
N SER A 165 18.59 -17.01 -5.29
CA SER A 165 18.89 -17.79 -6.47
C SER A 165 17.85 -17.51 -7.55
N LEU A 166 18.30 -17.20 -8.76
CA LEU A 166 17.42 -16.92 -9.88
C LEU A 166 16.68 -18.20 -10.30
N ILE A 167 15.36 -18.20 -10.14
CA ILE A 167 14.48 -19.29 -10.56
C ILE A 167 14.17 -19.17 -12.04
N LYS A 168 13.71 -17.97 -12.45
CA LYS A 168 13.26 -17.75 -13.83
C LYS A 168 13.47 -16.31 -14.25
N ARG A 169 13.96 -16.12 -15.46
CA ARG A 169 13.92 -14.84 -16.18
C ARG A 169 12.93 -14.96 -17.33
N SER A 170 11.98 -14.04 -17.41
CA SER A 170 11.00 -14.01 -18.49
C SER A 170 10.92 -12.61 -19.12
N VAL A 171 10.72 -12.59 -20.43
CA VAL A 171 10.49 -11.34 -21.18
C VAL A 171 9.27 -11.58 -22.09
N PHE A 172 8.25 -10.77 -21.94
CA PHE A 172 7.06 -10.86 -22.78
C PHE A 172 6.51 -9.47 -23.11
N THR A 173 5.76 -9.39 -24.19
CA THR A 173 5.17 -8.14 -24.67
C THR A 173 3.66 -8.21 -24.59
N LEU A 174 3.07 -7.16 -24.04
CA LEU A 174 1.62 -6.97 -23.98
C LEU A 174 1.20 -5.96 -25.03
N GLN A 175 0.33 -6.38 -25.93
CA GLN A 175 -0.30 -5.49 -26.88
C GLN A 175 -1.48 -4.78 -26.19
N VAL A 176 -1.22 -3.65 -25.59
CA VAL A 176 -2.23 -2.79 -24.97
C VAL A 176 -2.28 -1.50 -25.75
N ASN A 177 -3.49 -1.01 -26.04
CA ASN A 177 -3.65 0.29 -26.66
C ASN A 177 -3.09 1.37 -25.72
N ASN A 178 -1.99 2.00 -26.12
CA ASN A 178 -1.15 2.86 -25.28
C ASN A 178 -1.84 4.11 -24.74
N LYS A 179 -2.98 4.51 -25.31
CA LYS A 179 -3.64 5.75 -24.93
C LYS A 179 -4.60 5.59 -23.75
N ASP A 180 -5.19 4.41 -23.59
CA ASP A 180 -6.31 4.17 -22.69
C ASP A 180 -6.08 3.00 -21.72
N GLY A 181 -4.91 2.33 -21.81
CA GLY A 181 -4.54 1.19 -20.98
C GLY A 181 -3.86 1.58 -19.67
N LEU A 182 -4.32 1.00 -18.59
CA LEU A 182 -3.79 1.17 -17.24
C LEU A 182 -3.45 -0.21 -16.67
N PHE A 183 -2.38 -0.27 -15.88
CA PHE A 183 -2.08 -1.44 -15.08
C PHE A 183 -2.57 -1.21 -13.65
N THR A 184 -3.09 -2.25 -13.01
CA THR A 184 -3.39 -2.23 -11.58
C THR A 184 -2.23 -2.79 -10.77
N ASP A 185 -2.50 -3.32 -9.60
CA ASP A 185 -1.51 -3.90 -8.72
C ASP A 185 -0.78 -5.09 -9.39
N PHE A 186 0.54 -5.11 -9.28
CA PHE A 186 1.39 -6.24 -9.61
C PHE A 186 1.58 -7.08 -8.35
N LEU A 187 1.19 -8.34 -8.39
CA LEU A 187 1.21 -9.22 -7.24
C LEU A 187 1.95 -10.51 -7.54
N LEU A 188 2.56 -11.09 -6.51
CA LEU A 188 3.25 -12.37 -6.54
C LEU A 188 2.66 -13.28 -5.46
N ASP A 189 2.29 -14.50 -5.83
CA ASP A 189 1.81 -15.48 -4.87
C ASP A 189 2.94 -16.35 -4.29
N ASN A 190 2.57 -17.25 -3.37
CA ASN A 190 3.53 -18.13 -2.71
C ASN A 190 4.13 -19.22 -3.64
N ASP A 191 3.50 -19.50 -4.76
CA ASP A 191 4.02 -20.43 -5.77
C ASP A 191 4.99 -19.73 -6.74
N GLY A 192 5.01 -18.39 -6.73
CA GLY A 192 5.82 -17.57 -7.64
C GLY A 192 5.06 -17.15 -8.88
N ASP A 193 3.74 -17.36 -8.91
CA ASP A 193 2.90 -16.90 -10.00
C ASP A 193 2.61 -15.41 -9.85
N PHE A 194 2.53 -14.75 -10.97
CA PHE A 194 2.46 -13.29 -11.06
C PHE A 194 1.12 -12.87 -11.69
N VAL A 195 0.50 -11.87 -11.12
CA VAL A 195 -0.75 -11.31 -11.64
C VAL A 195 -0.69 -9.78 -11.72
N VAL A 196 -1.36 -9.24 -12.73
CA VAL A 196 -1.64 -7.81 -12.87
C VAL A 196 -2.97 -7.60 -13.60
N GLY A 197 -3.71 -6.59 -13.21
CA GLY A 197 -4.92 -6.18 -13.91
C GLY A 197 -4.60 -5.22 -15.06
N LEU A 198 -5.21 -5.47 -16.21
CA LEU A 198 -5.19 -4.59 -17.37
C LEU A 198 -6.55 -3.91 -17.49
N CYS A 199 -6.56 -2.61 -17.30
CA CYS A 199 -7.75 -1.79 -17.39
C CYS A 199 -7.71 -0.94 -18.66
N SER A 200 -8.82 -0.82 -19.34
CA SER A 200 -8.95 0.10 -20.47
C SER A 200 -10.15 1.01 -20.27
N ARG A 201 -10.02 2.24 -20.78
CA ARG A 201 -11.07 3.25 -20.78
C ARG A 201 -11.38 3.64 -22.23
N SER A 202 -12.62 3.89 -22.57
CA SER A 202 -12.98 4.34 -23.93
C SER A 202 -13.21 5.85 -23.98
N GLY A 203 -12.40 6.54 -24.76
CA GLY A 203 -12.50 7.99 -24.98
C GLY A 203 -12.19 8.80 -23.73
N ASN A 204 -12.80 10.00 -23.60
CA ASN A 204 -12.63 10.89 -22.45
C ASN A 204 -13.43 10.43 -21.21
N ARG A 205 -13.70 9.15 -21.05
CA ARG A 205 -14.47 8.64 -19.92
C ARG A 205 -13.59 8.35 -18.72
N GLU A 206 -14.09 8.70 -17.58
CA GLU A 206 -13.43 8.55 -16.26
C GLU A 206 -13.49 7.12 -15.71
N TYR A 207 -14.15 6.17 -16.43
CA TYR A 207 -14.45 4.83 -15.93
C TYR A 207 -13.76 3.74 -16.73
N ILE A 208 -13.41 2.65 -16.06
CA ILE A 208 -12.88 1.43 -16.68
C ILE A 208 -14.04 0.66 -17.30
N ASN A 209 -14.03 0.49 -18.62
CA ASN A 209 -15.04 -0.23 -19.35
C ASN A 209 -14.58 -1.59 -19.91
N LYS A 210 -13.30 -1.88 -19.81
CA LYS A 210 -12.71 -3.18 -20.11
C LYS A 210 -11.68 -3.53 -19.05
N PHE A 211 -11.79 -4.73 -18.51
CA PHE A 211 -10.86 -5.29 -17.54
C PHE A 211 -10.44 -6.69 -17.97
N GLU A 212 -9.14 -6.96 -17.92
CA GLU A 212 -8.54 -8.25 -18.18
C GLU A 212 -7.54 -8.55 -17.05
N LEU A 213 -7.56 -9.77 -16.55
CA LEU A 213 -6.57 -10.24 -15.59
C LEU A 213 -5.44 -10.91 -16.37
N LEU A 214 -4.24 -10.40 -16.25
CA LEU A 214 -3.05 -11.07 -16.76
C LEU A 214 -2.49 -11.97 -15.67
N PHE A 215 -2.44 -13.25 -15.93
CA PHE A 215 -1.89 -14.26 -15.04
C PHE A 215 -0.70 -14.96 -15.70
N LYS A 216 0.41 -15.07 -14.99
CA LYS A 216 1.61 -15.75 -15.47
C LYS A 216 2.13 -16.71 -14.42
N LYS A 217 2.13 -18.01 -14.75
CA LYS A 217 2.74 -19.04 -13.90
C LYS A 217 4.25 -18.86 -13.81
N ALA A 218 4.81 -19.23 -12.68
CA ALA A 218 6.24 -19.14 -12.41
C ALA A 218 7.09 -19.83 -13.50
N GLU A 219 6.67 -21.00 -13.92
CA GLU A 219 7.42 -21.85 -14.86
C GLU A 219 7.18 -21.50 -16.33
N GLU A 220 6.06 -20.83 -16.66
CA GLU A 220 5.70 -20.50 -18.04
C GLU A 220 6.42 -19.23 -18.51
N ASP A 221 6.65 -19.09 -19.81
CA ASP A 221 7.28 -17.91 -20.40
C ASP A 221 6.25 -16.82 -20.77
N ARG A 222 5.02 -17.24 -21.05
CA ARG A 222 3.96 -16.34 -21.51
C ARG A 222 2.81 -16.27 -20.51
N PRO A 223 2.26 -15.08 -20.30
CA PRO A 223 1.06 -14.94 -19.51
C PRO A 223 -0.19 -15.36 -20.28
N VAL A 224 -1.23 -15.68 -19.52
CA VAL A 224 -2.60 -15.84 -20.00
C VAL A 224 -3.39 -14.58 -19.70
N LEU A 225 -4.21 -14.14 -20.64
CA LEU A 225 -5.15 -13.03 -20.45
C LEU A 225 -6.54 -13.62 -20.21
N ILE A 226 -7.14 -13.21 -19.10
CA ILE A 226 -8.47 -13.63 -18.66
C ILE A 226 -9.40 -12.44 -18.80
N PRO A 227 -10.22 -12.38 -19.85
CA PRO A 227 -11.18 -11.30 -20.03
C PRO A 227 -12.30 -11.41 -19.01
N VAL A 228 -12.72 -10.26 -18.47
CA VAL A 228 -13.84 -10.14 -17.53
C VAL A 228 -15.00 -9.45 -18.22
N ASN A 229 -16.17 -10.08 -18.19
CA ASN A 229 -17.38 -9.51 -18.77
C ASN A 229 -18.07 -8.56 -17.78
N LEU A 230 -17.99 -7.28 -18.03
CA LEU A 230 -18.57 -6.25 -17.15
C LEU A 230 -20.07 -5.99 -17.39
N GLU A 231 -20.64 -6.59 -18.45
CA GLU A 231 -22.06 -6.42 -18.83
C GLU A 231 -22.48 -4.93 -18.91
N ASP A 232 -23.40 -4.52 -18.03
CA ASP A 232 -23.92 -3.16 -17.92
C ASP A 232 -23.17 -2.28 -16.89
N LYS A 233 -21.97 -2.69 -16.46
CA LYS A 233 -21.19 -2.03 -15.43
C LYS A 233 -19.93 -1.39 -16.01
N THR A 234 -19.47 -0.36 -15.32
CA THR A 234 -18.13 0.19 -15.47
C THR A 234 -17.46 0.20 -14.11
N LEU A 235 -16.18 -0.13 -14.10
CA LEU A 235 -15.41 -0.17 -12.86
C LEU A 235 -14.74 1.18 -12.59
N ASP A 236 -14.47 1.43 -11.34
CA ASP A 236 -13.77 2.60 -10.88
C ASP A 236 -12.29 2.26 -10.57
N GLU A 237 -12.01 1.93 -9.35
CA GLU A 237 -10.71 1.48 -8.86
C GLU A 237 -10.72 -0.04 -8.74
N VAL A 238 -9.80 -0.73 -9.40
CA VAL A 238 -9.69 -2.18 -9.31
C VAL A 238 -8.59 -2.56 -8.32
N LYS A 239 -8.92 -3.41 -7.37
CA LYS A 239 -7.97 -4.03 -6.43
C LYS A 239 -7.95 -5.54 -6.64
N ILE A 240 -6.74 -6.10 -6.65
CA ILE A 240 -6.52 -7.53 -6.80
C ILE A 240 -5.80 -8.03 -5.54
N LYS A 241 -6.14 -9.23 -5.09
CA LYS A 241 -5.42 -9.88 -3.99
C LYS A 241 -5.36 -11.38 -4.23
N PHE A 242 -4.19 -11.99 -3.98
CA PHE A 242 -4.06 -13.43 -3.89
C PHE A 242 -4.64 -13.94 -2.58
N ASP A 243 -5.48 -14.95 -2.66
CA ASP A 243 -5.84 -15.83 -1.57
C ASP A 243 -4.96 -17.08 -1.65
N ASN A 244 -3.77 -16.98 -1.08
CA ASN A 244 -2.77 -18.04 -1.14
C ASN A 244 -3.23 -19.34 -0.47
N TYR A 245 -4.10 -19.24 0.54
CA TYR A 245 -4.63 -20.41 1.27
C TYR A 245 -5.59 -21.22 0.39
N ASN A 246 -6.52 -20.54 -0.26
CA ASN A 246 -7.54 -21.17 -1.10
C ASN A 246 -7.16 -21.24 -2.59
N LYS A 247 -5.93 -20.85 -2.95
CA LYS A 247 -5.40 -20.85 -4.33
C LYS A 247 -6.31 -20.08 -5.32
N ARG A 248 -6.68 -18.87 -4.95
CA ARG A 248 -7.60 -18.03 -5.71
C ARG A 248 -7.05 -16.61 -5.88
N ILE A 249 -7.61 -15.91 -6.86
CA ILE A 249 -7.42 -14.47 -7.03
C ILE A 249 -8.76 -13.79 -6.79
N ILE A 250 -8.78 -12.81 -5.91
CA ILE A 250 -9.94 -11.97 -5.61
C ILE A 250 -9.70 -10.62 -6.27
N THR A 251 -10.59 -10.23 -7.16
CA THR A 251 -10.63 -8.90 -7.78
C THR A 251 -11.84 -8.15 -7.26
N THR A 252 -11.65 -6.93 -6.81
CA THR A 252 -12.72 -6.11 -6.24
C THR A 252 -12.64 -4.70 -6.78
N SER A 253 -13.78 -4.09 -7.08
CA SER A 253 -13.89 -2.71 -7.53
C SER A 253 -15.17 -2.07 -7.02
N LEU A 254 -15.14 -0.77 -6.83
CA LEU A 254 -16.37 0.02 -6.84
C LEU A 254 -16.88 0.09 -8.28
N TYR A 255 -18.21 0.05 -8.50
CA TYR A 255 -18.76 0.06 -9.85
C TYR A 255 -19.89 1.07 -10.03
N TYR A 256 -20.05 1.51 -11.27
CA TYR A 256 -21.18 2.32 -11.74
C TYR A 256 -22.03 1.48 -12.68
N LYS A 257 -23.34 1.64 -12.62
CA LYS A 257 -24.22 1.19 -13.71
C LYS A 257 -24.09 2.12 -14.91
N LEU A 258 -24.23 1.59 -16.10
CA LEU A 258 -24.19 2.37 -17.33
C LEU A 258 -25.14 3.58 -17.26
N LYS A 259 -24.65 4.74 -17.68
CA LYS A 259 -25.36 6.03 -17.65
C LYS A 259 -25.68 6.60 -16.27
N LYS A 260 -25.07 6.07 -15.19
CA LYS A 260 -25.15 6.64 -13.84
C LYS A 260 -23.82 7.28 -13.42
N ASN A 261 -23.92 8.37 -12.68
CA ASN A 261 -22.75 9.15 -12.22
C ASN A 261 -22.36 8.86 -10.76
N ASN A 262 -23.08 7.96 -10.08
CA ASN A 262 -22.82 7.63 -8.69
C ASN A 262 -22.39 6.17 -8.58
N ILE A 263 -21.46 5.90 -7.69
CA ILE A 263 -21.07 4.54 -7.34
C ILE A 263 -22.29 3.78 -6.82
N ASP A 264 -22.56 2.62 -7.44
CA ASP A 264 -23.77 1.82 -7.18
C ASP A 264 -23.50 0.71 -6.16
N GLY A 265 -22.26 0.19 -6.11
CA GLY A 265 -21.92 -0.90 -5.20
C GLY A 265 -20.48 -1.39 -5.32
N ILE A 266 -20.26 -2.61 -4.85
CA ILE A 266 -19.00 -3.35 -4.97
C ILE A 266 -19.19 -4.49 -5.96
N TYR A 267 -18.33 -4.53 -6.96
CA TYR A 267 -18.12 -5.67 -7.85
C TYR A 267 -17.00 -6.53 -7.32
N SER A 268 -17.16 -7.85 -7.36
CA SER A 268 -16.11 -8.81 -7.02
C SER A 268 -16.12 -9.98 -7.98
N MET A 269 -14.92 -10.42 -8.36
CA MET A 269 -14.66 -11.63 -9.13
C MET A 269 -13.69 -12.52 -8.38
N ILE A 270 -14.00 -13.81 -8.29
CA ILE A 270 -13.16 -14.84 -7.70
C ILE A 270 -12.72 -15.78 -8.82
N TRP A 271 -11.42 -15.87 -9.04
CA TRP A 271 -10.82 -16.74 -10.05
C TRP A 271 -10.05 -17.88 -9.38
N ASP A 272 -10.35 -19.12 -9.81
CA ASP A 272 -9.67 -20.33 -9.32
C ASP A 272 -8.38 -20.54 -10.11
N LYS A 273 -7.28 -20.46 -9.42
CA LYS A 273 -5.95 -20.64 -9.98
C LYS A 273 -5.71 -22.08 -10.45
N LYS A 274 -6.30 -23.09 -9.76
CA LYS A 274 -6.08 -24.49 -10.07
C LYS A 274 -6.79 -24.92 -11.35
N ASN A 275 -8.04 -24.51 -11.50
CA ASN A 275 -8.87 -24.87 -12.65
C ASN A 275 -8.84 -23.81 -13.77
N GLU A 276 -8.19 -22.68 -13.54
CA GLU A 276 -8.09 -21.53 -14.45
C GLU A 276 -9.47 -21.02 -14.92
N THR A 277 -10.44 -20.99 -14.00
CA THR A 277 -11.81 -20.58 -14.27
C THR A 277 -12.28 -19.50 -13.31
N ILE A 278 -13.19 -18.67 -13.78
CA ILE A 278 -13.93 -17.75 -12.91
C ILE A 278 -14.94 -18.58 -12.12
N LEU A 279 -14.76 -18.65 -10.80
CA LEU A 279 -15.68 -19.34 -9.89
C LEU A 279 -16.94 -18.55 -9.68
N LYS A 280 -16.80 -17.23 -9.52
CA LYS A 280 -17.92 -16.37 -9.19
C LYS A 280 -17.66 -14.93 -9.60
N GLU A 281 -18.70 -14.31 -10.14
CA GLU A 281 -18.81 -12.86 -10.30
C GLU A 281 -20.03 -12.38 -9.52
N THR A 282 -19.85 -11.35 -8.70
CA THR A 282 -20.92 -10.79 -7.89
C THR A 282 -20.93 -9.28 -7.95
N SER A 283 -22.10 -8.68 -7.78
CA SER A 283 -22.28 -7.24 -7.70
C SER A 283 -23.21 -6.93 -6.52
N PHE A 284 -22.60 -6.48 -5.44
CA PHE A 284 -23.33 -6.07 -4.25
C PHE A 284 -23.76 -4.60 -4.38
N GLN A 285 -25.06 -4.34 -4.48
CA GLN A 285 -25.62 -2.99 -4.62
C GLN A 285 -25.83 -2.34 -3.24
N PHE A 286 -25.38 -1.09 -3.08
CA PHE A 286 -25.59 -0.33 -1.85
C PHE A 286 -27.05 0.13 -1.73
N ASN A 287 -27.70 -0.24 -0.65
CA ASN A 287 -29.01 0.29 -0.27
C ASN A 287 -28.88 1.64 0.46
N ASP A 288 -30.02 2.30 0.73
CA ASP A 288 -30.03 3.63 1.36
C ASP A 288 -29.48 3.63 2.78
N SER A 289 -29.63 2.54 3.54
CA SER A 289 -29.06 2.41 4.89
C SER A 289 -27.53 2.43 4.85
N ILE A 290 -26.93 1.62 3.97
CA ILE A 290 -25.48 1.59 3.78
C ILE A 290 -24.94 2.92 3.29
N ARG A 291 -25.67 3.57 2.36
CA ARG A 291 -25.32 4.90 1.86
C ARG A 291 -25.39 5.97 2.95
N LEU A 292 -26.37 5.89 3.85
CA LEU A 292 -26.50 6.80 4.99
C LEU A 292 -25.32 6.63 5.96
N ASP A 293 -24.89 5.41 6.21
CA ASP A 293 -23.75 5.11 7.08
C ASP A 293 -22.40 5.54 6.45
N ALA A 294 -22.27 5.43 5.14
CA ALA A 294 -21.07 5.85 4.41
C ALA A 294 -20.97 7.37 4.27
N LYS A 295 -22.12 8.05 4.24
CA LYS A 295 -22.19 9.49 4.00
C LYS A 295 -21.36 10.28 5.01
N GLY A 296 -20.53 11.20 4.50
CA GLY A 296 -19.85 12.20 5.32
C GLY A 296 -20.82 13.30 5.81
N GLU A 297 -20.28 14.35 6.40
CA GLU A 297 -21.07 15.46 6.95
C GLU A 297 -21.87 16.22 5.88
N SER A 298 -21.34 16.28 4.65
CA SER A 298 -21.95 16.98 3.52
C SER A 298 -22.24 16.00 2.36
N GLY A 299 -23.19 16.35 1.48
CA GLY A 299 -23.50 15.59 0.29
C GLY A 299 -24.85 14.85 0.30
N SER A 300 -25.22 14.31 -0.86
CA SER A 300 -26.46 13.54 -1.02
C SER A 300 -26.25 12.06 -0.67
N ILE A 301 -27.31 11.39 -0.22
CA ILE A 301 -27.25 9.93 0.05
C ILE A 301 -26.88 9.15 -1.21
N LYS A 302 -27.32 9.59 -2.39
CA LYS A 302 -27.02 8.93 -3.68
C LYS A 302 -25.52 8.98 -4.01
N ALA A 303 -24.84 10.05 -3.65
CA ALA A 303 -23.41 10.25 -3.90
C ALA A 303 -22.51 9.80 -2.74
N ALA A 304 -23.04 9.13 -1.72
CA ALA A 304 -22.32 8.83 -0.49
C ALA A 304 -21.00 8.08 -0.68
N PHE A 305 -20.88 7.27 -1.73
CA PHE A 305 -19.68 6.49 -2.05
C PHE A 305 -18.77 7.15 -3.09
N ASN A 306 -19.14 8.26 -3.69
CA ASN A 306 -18.35 8.88 -4.77
C ASN A 306 -16.95 9.33 -4.32
N ASP A 307 -16.75 9.54 -3.03
CA ASP A 307 -15.45 9.86 -2.44
C ASP A 307 -14.88 8.72 -1.58
N HIS A 308 -15.47 7.51 -1.62
CA HIS A 308 -14.90 6.33 -1.00
C HIS A 308 -13.90 5.64 -1.92
N PHE A 309 -12.78 5.17 -1.36
CA PHE A 309 -11.73 4.42 -2.04
C PHE A 309 -11.51 3.08 -1.34
N ILE A 310 -11.31 2.02 -2.13
CA ILE A 310 -10.95 0.71 -1.58
C ILE A 310 -9.52 0.80 -1.04
N LYS A 311 -9.37 0.55 0.26
CA LYS A 311 -8.06 0.56 0.93
C LYS A 311 -7.42 -0.80 0.96
N GLN A 312 -8.20 -1.83 1.28
CA GLN A 312 -7.69 -3.20 1.41
C GLN A 312 -8.72 -4.24 1.00
N VAL A 313 -8.21 -5.36 0.49
CA VAL A 313 -8.92 -6.63 0.33
C VAL A 313 -8.14 -7.66 1.15
N ILE A 314 -8.79 -8.30 2.11
CA ILE A 314 -8.18 -9.20 3.09
C ILE A 314 -8.81 -10.58 2.95
N PRO A 315 -8.13 -11.55 2.30
CA PRO A 315 -8.61 -12.91 2.23
C PRO A 315 -8.60 -13.59 3.61
N LEU A 316 -9.51 -14.53 3.81
CA LEU A 316 -9.67 -15.29 5.04
C LEU A 316 -9.51 -16.79 4.77
N GLN A 317 -9.19 -17.55 5.82
CA GLN A 317 -8.93 -18.98 5.68
C GLN A 317 -10.17 -19.80 5.27
N ASP A 318 -11.36 -19.36 5.69
CA ASP A 318 -12.64 -19.99 5.32
C ASP A 318 -13.08 -19.72 3.88
N GLY A 319 -12.27 -18.93 3.16
CA GLY A 319 -12.53 -18.53 1.78
C GLY A 319 -13.35 -17.24 1.65
N GLY A 320 -13.85 -16.69 2.72
CA GLY A 320 -14.41 -15.34 2.73
C GLY A 320 -13.33 -14.27 2.55
N TYR A 321 -13.75 -13.02 2.45
CA TYR A 321 -12.82 -11.89 2.39
C TYR A 321 -13.45 -10.61 2.91
N ALA A 322 -12.62 -9.74 3.47
CA ALA A 322 -13.05 -8.42 3.89
C ALA A 322 -12.58 -7.35 2.89
N VAL A 323 -13.43 -6.37 2.63
CA VAL A 323 -13.11 -5.17 1.83
C VAL A 323 -13.28 -3.96 2.73
N THR A 324 -12.24 -3.12 2.82
CA THR A 324 -12.32 -1.87 3.54
C THR A 324 -12.32 -0.70 2.57
N THR A 325 -13.20 0.28 2.80
CA THR A 325 -13.19 1.54 2.07
C THR A 325 -13.11 2.70 3.03
N GLU A 326 -12.57 3.82 2.57
CA GLU A 326 -12.48 5.06 3.34
C GLU A 326 -12.90 6.24 2.49
N LEU A 327 -13.67 7.13 3.07
CA LEU A 327 -14.00 8.40 2.45
C LEU A 327 -12.78 9.33 2.49
N TYR A 328 -12.39 9.86 1.33
CA TYR A 328 -11.29 10.81 1.19
C TYR A 328 -11.61 11.84 0.11
N TYR A 329 -11.37 13.10 0.40
CA TYR A 329 -11.41 14.19 -0.59
C TYR A 329 -10.51 15.35 -0.16
N SER A 330 -10.18 16.21 -1.13
CA SER A 330 -9.48 17.45 -0.85
C SER A 330 -10.28 18.65 -1.38
N SER A 331 -10.10 19.83 -0.79
CA SER A 331 -10.71 21.07 -1.25
C SER A 331 -9.72 22.21 -1.19
N SER A 332 -9.71 23.04 -2.22
CA SER A 332 -8.93 24.27 -2.27
C SER A 332 -9.69 25.38 -2.96
N LYS A 333 -9.25 26.62 -2.82
CA LYS A 333 -9.90 27.77 -3.48
C LYS A 333 -9.75 27.73 -5.00
N SER A 334 -8.74 27.05 -5.53
CA SER A 334 -8.39 27.05 -6.95
C SER A 334 -8.66 25.76 -7.69
N ASN A 335 -8.78 24.62 -6.98
CA ASN A 335 -9.01 23.31 -7.59
C ASN A 335 -10.27 22.67 -7.03
N VAL A 336 -11.15 22.30 -7.94
CA VAL A 336 -12.30 21.44 -7.61
C VAL A 336 -11.79 20.02 -7.46
N TRP A 337 -12.18 19.35 -6.38
CA TRP A 337 -11.88 17.93 -6.16
C TRP A 337 -12.40 17.10 -7.31
N ASN A 338 -11.53 16.27 -7.88
CA ASN A 338 -11.87 15.31 -8.92
C ASN A 338 -11.29 13.94 -8.56
N ARG A 339 -12.16 12.97 -8.35
CA ARG A 339 -11.79 11.58 -8.05
C ARG A 339 -10.91 10.97 -9.13
N TYR A 340 -11.24 11.25 -10.38
CA TYR A 340 -10.46 10.75 -11.51
C TYR A 340 -9.01 11.26 -11.50
N ASP A 341 -8.83 12.56 -11.25
CA ASP A 341 -7.49 13.14 -11.16
C ASP A 341 -6.70 12.55 -9.98
N TYR A 342 -7.38 12.21 -8.88
CA TYR A 342 -6.77 11.53 -7.74
C TYR A 342 -6.34 10.10 -8.08
N LEU A 343 -7.19 9.32 -8.78
CA LEU A 343 -6.89 7.94 -9.14
C LEU A 343 -5.93 7.84 -10.33
N TYR A 344 -6.10 8.71 -11.33
CA TYR A 344 -5.49 8.54 -12.66
C TYR A 344 -4.82 9.80 -13.19
N GLY A 345 -4.90 10.93 -12.47
CA GLY A 345 -4.30 12.20 -12.85
C GLY A 345 -2.78 12.15 -12.80
N ASN A 346 -2.17 12.96 -13.62
CA ASN A 346 -0.75 13.12 -13.93
C ASN A 346 0.20 12.28 -13.05
N ASN A 347 0.72 11.20 -13.62
CA ASN A 347 1.83 10.36 -13.17
C ASN A 347 1.54 9.22 -12.18
N MET A 348 0.35 9.05 -11.62
CA MET A 348 0.14 7.96 -10.66
C MET A 348 0.09 6.56 -11.30
N PHE A 349 -0.34 6.47 -12.56
CA PHE A 349 -0.40 5.19 -13.31
C PHE A 349 0.31 5.25 -14.66
N SER A 350 1.30 6.16 -14.78
CA SER A 350 2.21 6.07 -15.91
C SER A 350 2.90 4.71 -15.86
N PRO A 351 2.97 3.97 -16.97
CA PRO A 351 3.75 2.74 -17.04
C PRO A 351 5.24 2.93 -16.72
N TYR A 352 5.67 4.16 -16.55
CA TYR A 352 7.00 4.53 -16.04
C TYR A 352 7.07 4.68 -14.52
N ASN A 353 5.92 4.68 -13.82
CA ASN A 353 5.81 4.95 -12.39
C ASN A 353 5.48 3.71 -11.55
N TYR A 354 5.97 2.54 -11.94
CA TYR A 354 5.79 1.29 -11.18
C TYR A 354 6.41 1.29 -9.77
N GLY A 355 7.10 2.37 -9.43
CA GLY A 355 7.54 2.65 -8.06
C GLY A 355 6.42 2.79 -7.04
N TYR A 356 5.19 3.02 -7.48
CA TYR A 356 4.01 3.16 -6.61
C TYR A 356 3.50 1.84 -6.03
N TYR A 357 3.90 0.70 -6.56
CA TYR A 357 3.35 -0.59 -6.14
C TYR A 357 4.09 -1.26 -4.97
N SER A 358 5.21 -0.72 -4.53
CA SER A 358 5.64 -1.04 -3.18
C SER A 358 4.75 -0.26 -2.20
N PRO A 359 3.96 -0.92 -1.34
CA PRO A 359 3.19 -0.22 -0.30
C PRO A 359 4.10 0.61 0.63
N PHE A 360 5.41 0.42 0.54
CA PHE A 360 6.46 1.07 1.33
C PHE A 360 7.14 2.23 0.60
N ASN A 361 7.05 2.31 -0.74
CA ASN A 361 7.74 3.34 -1.52
C ASN A 361 6.91 4.58 -1.83
N ARG A 362 5.72 4.74 -1.26
CA ARG A 362 4.98 6.01 -1.37
C ARG A 362 5.75 7.22 -0.85
N PHE A 363 6.72 7.02 0.03
CA PHE A 363 7.59 8.10 0.53
C PHE A 363 8.77 8.43 -0.38
N ASN A 364 9.41 7.43 -1.00
CA ASN A 364 10.61 7.66 -1.81
C ASN A 364 10.32 8.28 -3.18
N TYR A 365 9.10 8.14 -3.68
CA TYR A 365 8.75 8.66 -5.00
C TYR A 365 8.19 10.10 -4.97
N MET A 366 7.92 10.61 -3.79
CA MET A 366 7.47 11.98 -3.62
C MET A 366 8.64 12.95 -3.42
N GLY A 367 9.70 12.83 -4.21
CA GLY A 367 10.67 13.92 -4.37
C GLY A 367 10.04 15.27 -4.78
N TYR A 368 8.74 15.26 -5.10
CA TYR A 368 7.88 16.43 -5.32
C TYR A 368 6.68 16.52 -4.37
N TYR A 369 6.41 15.49 -3.60
CA TYR A 369 5.41 15.52 -2.53
C TYR A 369 6.14 15.25 -1.21
N ASP A 370 6.86 16.25 -0.76
CA ASP A 370 7.24 16.34 0.65
C ASP A 370 5.92 16.31 1.45
N PRO A 371 5.63 15.23 2.21
CA PRO A 371 4.42 15.17 3.03
C PRO A 371 4.34 16.34 4.02
N PHE A 372 5.47 17.04 4.20
CA PHE A 372 5.63 18.19 5.06
C PHE A 372 5.86 19.50 4.30
N ASN A 373 5.84 19.49 2.94
CA ASN A 373 6.06 20.71 2.17
C ASN A 373 4.83 21.62 2.28
N ARG A 374 4.82 22.38 3.35
CA ARG A 374 3.87 23.47 3.63
C ARG A 374 4.04 24.66 2.69
N PHE A 375 4.97 24.59 1.73
CA PHE A 375 5.36 25.70 0.87
C PHE A 375 4.81 25.59 -0.56
N ASN A 376 3.58 25.11 -0.73
CA ASN A 376 2.87 25.47 -1.95
C ASN A 376 2.38 26.91 -1.80
N MET A 377 3.18 27.83 -2.30
CA MET A 377 2.88 29.26 -2.28
C MET A 377 1.50 29.53 -2.90
N GLY A 378 0.54 29.86 -2.08
CA GLY A 378 -0.68 30.56 -2.48
C GLY A 378 -2.00 29.82 -2.33
N ASN A 379 -2.08 28.49 -2.28
CA ASN A 379 -3.34 27.76 -2.18
C ASN A 379 -3.35 26.80 -0.99
N GLN A 380 -4.09 27.18 0.03
CA GLN A 380 -4.36 26.29 1.16
C GLN A 380 -5.27 25.16 0.70
N VAL A 381 -4.82 23.91 0.83
CA VAL A 381 -5.58 22.70 0.50
C VAL A 381 -6.00 22.02 1.77
N ARG A 382 -7.31 21.83 1.96
CA ARG A 382 -7.85 21.02 3.04
C ARG A 382 -8.02 19.58 2.56
N TYR A 383 -7.41 18.66 3.28
CA TYR A 383 -7.58 17.21 3.11
C TYR A 383 -8.57 16.70 4.16
N SER A 384 -9.44 15.78 3.76
CA SER A 384 -10.46 15.21 4.64
C SER A 384 -10.51 13.70 4.50
N CYS A 385 -10.55 13.00 5.62
CA CYS A 385 -10.76 11.56 5.70
C CYS A 385 -11.95 11.28 6.63
N GLY A 386 -12.96 10.59 6.11
CA GLY A 386 -14.18 10.29 6.84
C GLY A 386 -14.29 8.81 7.26
N ASN A 387 -15.52 8.33 7.28
CA ASN A 387 -15.87 6.99 7.74
C ASN A 387 -15.10 5.88 7.01
N ILE A 388 -14.79 4.80 7.74
CA ILE A 388 -14.30 3.55 7.19
C ILE A 388 -15.48 2.60 7.11
N MET A 389 -15.74 2.06 5.92
CA MET A 389 -16.71 0.97 5.75
C MET A 389 -15.94 -0.34 5.69
N VAL A 390 -16.43 -1.36 6.39
CA VAL A 390 -15.91 -2.72 6.36
C VAL A 390 -17.02 -3.62 5.85
N PHE A 391 -16.77 -4.30 4.73
CA PHE A 391 -17.67 -5.27 4.13
C PHE A 391 -17.03 -6.65 4.26
N PHE A 392 -17.77 -7.62 4.73
CA PHE A 392 -17.32 -9.00 4.84
C PHE A 392 -18.16 -9.87 3.92
N PHE A 393 -17.47 -10.56 3.01
CA PHE A 393 -18.08 -11.43 2.03
C PHE A 393 -17.77 -12.89 2.33
N GLU A 394 -18.73 -13.75 2.08
CA GLU A 394 -18.56 -15.20 2.12
C GLU A 394 -17.71 -15.70 0.95
N ALA A 395 -17.33 -16.97 1.00
CA ALA A 395 -16.55 -17.60 -0.07
C ALA A 395 -17.24 -17.58 -1.44
N ASP A 396 -18.54 -17.47 -1.48
CA ASP A 396 -19.35 -17.35 -2.71
C ASP A 396 -19.54 -15.89 -3.19
N GLY A 397 -18.96 -14.93 -2.47
CA GLY A 397 -19.06 -13.50 -2.77
C GLY A 397 -20.36 -12.84 -2.30
N SER A 398 -21.23 -13.53 -1.55
CA SER A 398 -22.38 -12.91 -0.91
C SER A 398 -21.97 -12.08 0.32
N LEU A 399 -22.64 -10.97 0.58
CA LEU A 399 -22.35 -10.14 1.76
C LEU A 399 -22.82 -10.87 3.02
N ARG A 400 -21.90 -11.12 3.97
CA ARG A 400 -22.22 -11.66 5.29
C ARG A 400 -22.64 -10.55 6.25
N TRP A 401 -21.84 -9.51 6.37
CA TRP A 401 -22.14 -8.32 7.16
C TRP A 401 -21.38 -7.09 6.64
N GLN A 402 -21.84 -5.92 7.05
CA GLN A 402 -21.13 -4.66 6.86
C GLN A 402 -21.16 -3.84 8.14
N ASN A 403 -20.11 -3.07 8.36
CA ASN A 403 -20.00 -2.15 9.50
C ASN A 403 -19.32 -0.85 9.14
N THR A 404 -19.58 0.16 9.97
CA THR A 404 -19.03 1.50 9.80
C THR A 404 -18.23 1.92 11.02
N ILE A 405 -16.96 2.21 10.82
CA ILE A 405 -16.13 2.88 11.82
C ILE A 405 -16.23 4.39 11.57
N ARG A 406 -16.98 5.05 12.44
CA ARG A 406 -17.21 6.48 12.32
C ARG A 406 -15.97 7.26 12.76
N LYS A 407 -15.48 8.11 11.86
CA LYS A 407 -14.41 9.07 12.09
C LYS A 407 -14.58 10.29 11.20
N SER A 408 -14.06 11.42 11.64
CA SER A 408 -13.98 12.64 10.86
C SER A 408 -12.62 13.28 11.12
N GLN A 409 -11.83 13.41 10.09
CA GLN A 409 -10.47 13.93 10.16
C GLN A 409 -10.28 14.97 9.07
N PHE A 410 -9.59 16.06 9.38
CA PHE A 410 -9.11 17.00 8.36
C PHE A 410 -7.80 17.66 8.78
N ASP A 411 -7.04 18.07 7.77
CA ASP A 411 -5.85 18.91 7.93
C ASP A 411 -5.77 19.91 6.76
N ASP A 412 -5.32 21.13 7.04
CA ASP A 412 -5.34 22.24 6.09
C ASP A 412 -4.04 22.34 5.26
N ASN A 413 -3.10 21.41 5.39
CA ASN A 413 -1.83 21.49 4.68
C ASN A 413 -1.26 20.14 4.21
N THR A 414 -1.56 19.05 4.94
CA THR A 414 -1.02 17.74 4.67
C THR A 414 -2.03 16.65 5.02
N ASP A 415 -1.97 15.54 4.33
CA ASP A 415 -2.75 14.35 4.65
C ASP A 415 -1.96 13.31 5.47
N SER A 416 -0.72 13.64 5.89
CA SER A 416 0.20 12.71 6.57
C SER A 416 -0.32 12.19 7.90
N TYR A 417 -1.12 12.97 8.60
CA TYR A 417 -1.72 12.63 9.89
C TYR A 417 -3.12 12.01 9.77
N LEU A 418 -3.64 11.96 8.54
CA LEU A 418 -4.99 11.47 8.25
C LEU A 418 -4.98 10.00 7.87
N SER A 419 -6.20 9.44 7.64
CA SER A 419 -6.42 8.04 7.32
C SER A 419 -6.06 7.11 8.50
N TYR A 420 -5.81 5.85 8.23
CA TYR A 420 -5.63 4.84 9.26
C TYR A 420 -4.55 3.82 8.89
N GLN A 421 -4.01 3.15 9.89
CA GLN A 421 -3.29 1.90 9.75
C GLN A 421 -4.19 0.76 10.19
N SER A 422 -4.35 -0.25 9.34
CA SER A 422 -4.99 -1.51 9.72
C SER A 422 -3.97 -2.62 9.89
N PHE A 423 -4.27 -3.56 10.77
CA PHE A 423 -3.47 -4.75 10.96
C PHE A 423 -4.33 -5.89 11.51
N ASN A 424 -3.93 -7.11 11.17
CA ASN A 424 -4.62 -8.32 11.59
C ASN A 424 -3.90 -8.95 12.80
N THR A 425 -4.62 -9.13 13.90
CA THR A 425 -4.09 -9.76 15.12
C THR A 425 -4.27 -11.28 15.13
N GLY A 426 -4.87 -11.85 14.09
CA GLY A 426 -5.29 -13.24 13.99
C GLY A 426 -6.72 -13.49 14.48
N THR A 427 -7.24 -12.65 15.36
CA THR A 427 -8.63 -12.73 15.88
C THR A 427 -9.48 -11.54 15.45
N ASP A 428 -8.86 -10.38 15.31
CA ASP A 428 -9.52 -9.11 15.01
C ASP A 428 -8.77 -8.36 13.92
N LEU A 429 -9.51 -7.65 13.09
CA LEU A 429 -8.97 -6.59 12.25
C LEU A 429 -8.98 -5.28 13.03
N ARG A 430 -7.81 -4.69 13.26
CA ARG A 430 -7.67 -3.43 14.02
C ARG A 430 -7.39 -2.26 13.12
N PHE A 431 -7.91 -1.10 13.53
CA PHE A 431 -7.78 0.18 12.86
C PHE A 431 -7.23 1.22 13.84
N LEU A 432 -6.11 1.81 13.49
CA LEU A 432 -5.48 2.89 14.24
C LEU A 432 -5.61 4.18 13.45
N PHE A 433 -6.17 5.21 14.03
CA PHE A 433 -6.34 6.51 13.39
C PHE A 433 -6.34 7.64 14.41
N ASN A 434 -5.90 8.81 13.96
CA ASN A 434 -5.98 10.00 14.78
C ASN A 434 -7.41 10.54 14.84
N GLN A 435 -7.80 11.02 16.00
CA GLN A 435 -8.97 11.83 16.19
C GLN A 435 -8.57 13.16 16.83
N LYS A 436 -9.00 14.26 16.26
CA LYS A 436 -8.73 15.58 16.81
C LYS A 436 -9.75 15.89 17.91
N GLU A 437 -9.26 16.07 19.13
CA GLU A 437 -10.05 16.56 20.27
C GLU A 437 -9.48 17.91 20.70
N LYS A 438 -10.27 18.96 20.53
CA LYS A 438 -9.84 20.34 20.76
C LYS A 438 -8.62 20.73 19.91
N ARG A 439 -7.40 20.70 20.45
CA ARG A 439 -6.14 21.03 19.78
C ARG A 439 -5.16 19.86 19.71
N GLU A 440 -5.52 18.69 20.23
CA GLU A 440 -4.66 17.52 20.32
C GLU A 440 -5.13 16.43 19.37
N PHE A 441 -4.18 15.71 18.76
CA PHE A 441 -4.45 14.48 18.03
C PHE A 441 -4.33 13.30 18.99
N LEU A 442 -5.43 12.58 19.18
CA LEU A 442 -5.47 11.38 20.00
C LEU A 442 -5.53 10.16 19.09
N LEU A 443 -4.67 9.18 19.35
CA LEU A 443 -4.66 7.93 18.59
C LEU A 443 -5.77 7.01 19.12
N ASN A 444 -6.73 6.68 18.26
CA ASN A 444 -7.81 5.74 18.52
C ASN A 444 -7.47 4.36 17.97
N SER A 445 -7.88 3.33 18.71
CA SER A 445 -7.84 1.94 18.28
C SER A 445 -9.25 1.36 18.27
N VAL A 446 -9.65 0.84 17.12
CA VAL A 446 -10.93 0.16 16.93
C VAL A 446 -10.65 -1.24 16.38
N SER A 447 -11.28 -2.27 16.92
CA SER A 447 -11.21 -3.62 16.37
C SER A 447 -12.56 -4.09 15.89
N VAL A 448 -12.54 -4.94 14.86
CA VAL A 448 -13.71 -5.64 14.31
C VAL A 448 -13.37 -7.11 14.30
N ASP A 449 -14.20 -7.92 14.96
CA ASP A 449 -14.04 -9.38 14.98
C ASP A 449 -14.70 -10.06 13.76
N SER A 450 -14.58 -11.38 13.63
CA SER A 450 -15.13 -12.16 12.51
C SER A 450 -16.66 -12.07 12.37
N ASP A 451 -17.36 -11.74 13.46
CA ASP A 451 -18.82 -11.58 13.47
C ASP A 451 -19.25 -10.12 13.20
N GLY A 452 -18.29 -9.26 12.90
CA GLY A 452 -18.52 -7.86 12.63
C GLY A 452 -18.70 -6.99 13.88
N LYS A 453 -18.49 -7.52 15.07
CA LYS A 453 -18.66 -6.75 16.30
C LYS A 453 -17.53 -5.77 16.49
N ILE A 454 -17.90 -4.48 16.56
CA ILE A 454 -16.96 -3.40 16.78
C ILE A 454 -16.67 -3.24 18.27
N LYS A 455 -15.38 -3.19 18.61
CA LYS A 455 -14.89 -2.86 19.95
C LYS A 455 -13.98 -1.63 19.86
N ARG A 456 -14.35 -0.55 20.56
CA ARG A 456 -13.49 0.63 20.71
C ARG A 456 -12.63 0.44 21.95
N GLN A 457 -11.32 0.50 21.74
CA GLN A 457 -10.37 0.52 22.85
C GLN A 457 -10.30 1.94 23.44
N PRO A 458 -9.89 2.07 24.72
CA PRO A 458 -9.60 3.39 25.27
C PRO A 458 -8.62 4.15 24.35
N THR A 459 -8.89 5.43 24.16
CA THR A 459 -8.00 6.30 23.41
C THR A 459 -6.60 6.27 24.00
N LEU A 460 -5.62 6.03 23.15
CA LEU A 460 -4.22 6.06 23.55
C LEU A 460 -3.85 7.52 23.86
N LYS A 461 -3.84 7.85 25.13
CA LYS A 461 -3.39 9.18 25.57
C LYS A 461 -1.88 9.25 25.36
N ASN A 462 -1.48 10.19 24.54
CA ASN A 462 -0.09 10.57 24.46
C ASN A 462 0.29 11.23 25.78
N LEU A 463 1.16 10.59 26.58
CA LEU A 463 1.64 11.13 27.84
C LEU A 463 2.44 12.43 27.62
N ASN A 464 3.02 12.59 26.43
CA ASN A 464 3.69 13.80 25.98
C ASN A 464 2.88 14.44 24.84
N ARG A 465 2.26 15.58 25.11
CA ARG A 465 1.31 16.30 24.24
C ARG A 465 1.83 16.72 22.87
N ASP A 466 3.10 16.50 22.56
CA ASP A 466 3.77 17.02 21.37
C ASP A 466 3.98 15.98 20.26
N TYR A 467 3.51 14.72 20.40
CA TYR A 467 3.64 13.71 19.35
C TYR A 467 2.41 13.65 18.46
N GLU A 468 2.60 13.82 17.18
CA GLU A 468 1.55 13.68 16.16
C GLU A 468 1.82 12.42 15.34
N PHE A 469 0.98 11.38 15.48
CA PHE A 469 1.13 10.12 14.77
C PHE A 469 0.78 10.25 13.30
N MET A 470 1.43 9.43 12.46
CA MET A 470 1.16 9.28 11.03
C MET A 470 0.67 7.84 10.74
N PRO A 471 -0.59 7.49 11.08
CA PRO A 471 -1.05 6.10 11.06
C PRO A 471 -0.93 5.43 9.70
N LYS A 472 -1.29 6.12 8.60
CA LYS A 472 -1.24 5.55 7.24
C LYS A 472 0.16 5.11 6.80
N HIS A 473 1.21 5.54 7.50
CA HIS A 473 2.60 5.21 7.24
C HIS A 473 3.18 4.18 8.21
N GLY A 474 2.33 3.64 9.08
CA GLY A 474 2.70 2.59 10.01
C GLY A 474 2.94 1.25 9.33
N LYS A 475 3.65 0.37 10.03
CA LYS A 475 3.92 -1.00 9.59
C LYS A 475 3.68 -1.98 10.72
N GLN A 476 2.94 -3.04 10.43
CA GLN A 476 2.85 -4.20 11.32
C GLN A 476 4.19 -4.95 11.29
N VAL A 477 4.83 -5.09 12.45
CA VAL A 477 6.16 -5.72 12.61
C VAL A 477 6.11 -7.01 13.44
N GLY A 478 4.96 -7.35 13.94
CA GLY A 478 4.65 -8.59 14.67
C GLY A 478 3.14 -8.78 14.74
N LEU A 479 2.69 -9.95 15.21
CA LEU A 479 1.26 -10.28 15.25
C LEU A 479 0.44 -9.21 16.00
N ARG A 480 0.99 -8.66 17.09
CA ARG A 480 0.36 -7.62 17.91
C ARG A 480 1.25 -6.39 18.07
N GLN A 481 2.17 -6.17 17.13
CA GLN A 481 3.13 -5.07 17.20
C GLN A 481 3.05 -4.23 15.93
N VAL A 482 2.93 -2.93 16.11
CA VAL A 482 2.93 -1.94 15.02
C VAL A 482 3.94 -0.85 15.35
N ILE A 483 4.70 -0.41 14.34
CA ILE A 483 5.50 0.81 14.43
C ILE A 483 4.76 1.89 13.64
N LEU A 484 4.48 3.01 14.29
CA LEU A 484 3.95 4.22 13.68
C LEU A 484 5.02 5.29 13.65
N PRO A 485 5.25 5.92 12.48
CA PRO A 485 5.99 7.17 12.47
C PRO A 485 5.19 8.25 13.19
N CYS A 486 5.89 9.18 13.80
CA CYS A 486 5.29 10.33 14.47
C CYS A 486 6.18 11.55 14.33
N MET A 487 5.57 12.72 14.40
CA MET A 487 6.26 14.01 14.46
C MET A 487 6.34 14.46 15.91
N TYR A 488 7.53 14.77 16.38
CA TYR A 488 7.76 15.43 17.66
C TYR A 488 8.43 16.78 17.40
N LYS A 489 7.71 17.87 17.62
CA LYS A 489 8.14 19.22 17.20
C LYS A 489 8.41 19.24 15.68
N ASN A 490 9.68 19.33 15.25
CA ASN A 490 10.07 19.32 13.84
C ASN A 490 10.90 18.08 13.44
N TYR A 491 10.86 17.03 14.26
CA TYR A 491 11.64 15.81 14.07
C TYR A 491 10.74 14.61 13.88
N ILE A 492 11.11 13.72 12.97
CA ILE A 492 10.45 12.44 12.77
C ILE A 492 10.98 11.45 13.81
N CYS A 493 10.09 10.80 14.52
CA CYS A 493 10.39 9.71 15.43
C CYS A 493 9.47 8.52 15.16
N PHE A 494 9.64 7.43 15.87
CA PHE A 494 8.91 6.20 15.67
C PHE A 494 8.37 5.71 17.00
N ALA A 495 7.10 5.34 17.00
CA ALA A 495 6.44 4.78 18.16
C ALA A 495 6.12 3.30 17.93
N LYS A 496 6.53 2.44 18.82
CA LYS A 496 6.12 1.04 18.88
C LYS A 496 4.88 0.91 19.76
N LEU A 497 3.86 0.26 19.24
CA LEU A 497 2.61 -0.06 19.95
C LEU A 497 2.50 -1.57 20.09
N ASP A 498 2.25 -2.02 21.32
CA ASP A 498 1.94 -3.42 21.67
C ASP A 498 0.45 -3.53 22.03
N PHE A 499 -0.26 -4.58 21.50
CA PHE A 499 -1.70 -4.81 21.65
C PHE A 499 -2.05 -6.14 22.29
#